data_5a96f36228b0bf4910b7615e22700aa6
#
_entry.id   5a96f36228b0bf4910b7615e22700aa6
#
_cell.length_a   1.000
_cell.length_b   1.000
_cell.length_c   1.000
_cell.angle_alpha   90.00
_cell.angle_beta   90.00
_cell.angle_gamma   90.00
#
_symmetry.space_group_name_H-M   'P 1'
#
loop_
_entity.id
_entity.type
_entity.pdbx_description
1 polymer ?
#
loop_
_entity_poly.entity_id
_entity_poly.type
_entity_poly.pdbx_seq_one_letter_code
_entity_poly.pdbx_strand_id
1 'polypeptide(L)'
;MSSSVIVGTQWGDEGKGKIIDVMAAKADVVVRSSGGNNAGHTVVHGDQVYKLHLLPSGILYPETLCLIGSGVVVDPAVLLEEIKNMNERGVTYDNLRIDARADIIMPWHRLLDKLSEEFKAKQAGVNIGTTGRGIGPCYTDKDERIGIRMYDLVHPEVLKKKIQETGELKNLIITKVYGGEACDLDAIYEEYKGYGEKLAKYMADASVITFEAYQAGKNVLFEGAQATLLDIDFGTYPFVTSSHPIAGGACVGTGVGPKMIDEVIGVGKSYTTRVGNGPFPTELFDETGNYIREKGGEYGTTTGRPRRTGWFDAVIMRHAVRVNGLTSLAINKFDTLAGLPVLKVCVAYKTTDGQTLKDFPVTLEELAKCSPIYEEIEGYEGDLSACKTFEELPEKAQAYVKRLEELCGCPIKFLGIGPGRDQIIYR
;
A
#
# COMPACT_ATOMS: atom_id res chain seq x y z
N MET A 1 -18.41 -4.05 17.60
CA MET A 1 -17.74 -2.80 17.24
C MET A 1 -16.31 -3.13 16.96
N SER A 2 -15.82 -2.81 15.79
CA SER A 2 -14.39 -2.96 15.53
C SER A 2 -13.98 -1.92 14.49
N SER A 3 -12.99 -1.10 14.83
CA SER A 3 -12.27 -0.33 13.86
C SER A 3 -10.92 -1.00 13.62
N SER A 4 -10.69 -1.41 12.39
CA SER A 4 -9.50 -2.18 12.04
C SER A 4 -8.69 -1.46 10.96
N VAL A 5 -7.38 -1.34 11.16
CA VAL A 5 -6.44 -0.84 10.15
C VAL A 5 -5.68 -2.01 9.55
N ILE A 6 -5.64 -2.10 8.22
CA ILE A 6 -4.84 -3.10 7.51
C ILE A 6 -3.62 -2.40 6.89
N VAL A 7 -2.43 -2.86 7.25
CA VAL A 7 -1.15 -2.34 6.73
C VAL A 7 -0.31 -3.45 6.12
N GLY A 8 0.52 -3.12 5.13
CA GLY A 8 1.59 -4.01 4.67
C GLY A 8 2.78 -3.95 5.62
N THR A 9 3.43 -5.08 5.84
CA THR A 9 4.56 -5.19 6.78
C THR A 9 5.94 -5.20 6.13
N GLN A 10 6.00 -5.37 4.81
CA GLN A 10 7.24 -5.54 4.05
C GLN A 10 7.44 -4.38 3.06
N TRP A 11 7.70 -4.64 1.79
CA TRP A 11 7.89 -3.63 0.73
C TRP A 11 6.73 -3.54 -0.28
N GLY A 12 5.53 -3.89 0.13
CA GLY A 12 4.36 -3.95 -0.75
C GLY A 12 4.18 -5.34 -1.37
N ASP A 13 3.09 -5.47 -2.13
CA ASP A 13 2.72 -6.72 -2.81
C ASP A 13 2.48 -7.94 -1.88
N GLU A 14 2.20 -7.70 -0.59
CA GLU A 14 1.94 -8.76 0.40
C GLU A 14 0.58 -9.47 0.19
N GLY A 15 -0.19 -9.05 -0.81
CA GLY A 15 -1.52 -9.60 -1.04
C GLY A 15 -2.58 -9.03 -0.09
N LYS A 16 -2.41 -7.77 0.34
CA LYS A 16 -3.38 -7.05 1.20
C LYS A 16 -4.79 -7.09 0.63
N GLY A 17 -4.96 -6.96 -0.69
CA GLY A 17 -6.27 -6.95 -1.33
C GLY A 17 -7.15 -8.14 -0.97
N LYS A 18 -6.58 -9.34 -0.79
CA LYS A 18 -7.31 -10.54 -0.35
C LYS A 18 -7.85 -10.39 1.08
N ILE A 19 -7.03 -9.93 2.01
CA ILE A 19 -7.43 -9.74 3.41
C ILE A 19 -8.43 -8.59 3.54
N ILE A 20 -8.19 -7.49 2.81
CA ILE A 20 -9.08 -6.34 2.75
C ILE A 20 -10.46 -6.75 2.21
N ASP A 21 -10.52 -7.52 1.13
CA ASP A 21 -11.79 -7.97 0.54
C ASP A 21 -12.62 -8.80 1.52
N VAL A 22 -11.98 -9.75 2.20
CA VAL A 22 -12.65 -10.60 3.19
C VAL A 22 -13.19 -9.77 4.37
N MET A 23 -12.45 -8.75 4.80
CA MET A 23 -12.88 -7.87 5.89
C MET A 23 -13.90 -6.83 5.42
N ALA A 24 -13.75 -6.31 4.20
CA ALA A 24 -14.69 -5.35 3.61
C ALA A 24 -16.11 -5.91 3.46
N ALA A 25 -16.24 -7.21 3.22
CA ALA A 25 -17.53 -7.90 3.19
C ALA A 25 -18.31 -7.86 4.53
N LYS A 26 -17.64 -7.52 5.63
CA LYS A 26 -18.22 -7.43 6.98
C LYS A 26 -18.17 -6.00 7.53
N ALA A 27 -17.61 -5.06 6.77
CA ALA A 27 -17.47 -3.67 7.16
C ALA A 27 -18.70 -2.86 6.75
N ASP A 28 -19.13 -1.96 7.62
CA ASP A 28 -20.14 -0.95 7.28
C ASP A 28 -19.51 0.24 6.54
N VAL A 29 -18.24 0.53 6.83
CA VAL A 29 -17.48 1.62 6.22
C VAL A 29 -16.07 1.14 5.87
N VAL A 30 -15.63 1.41 4.64
CA VAL A 30 -14.23 1.20 4.20
C VAL A 30 -13.62 2.53 3.82
N VAL A 31 -12.47 2.87 4.44
CA VAL A 31 -11.81 4.16 4.25
C VAL A 31 -10.40 3.96 3.72
N ARG A 32 -10.08 4.55 2.57
CA ARG A 32 -8.69 4.71 2.11
C ARG A 32 -8.08 5.94 2.74
N SER A 33 -6.94 5.77 3.39
CA SER A 33 -6.32 6.80 4.23
C SER A 33 -5.10 7.47 3.60
N SER A 34 -4.43 6.85 2.64
CA SER A 34 -3.18 7.37 2.08
C SER A 34 -2.89 6.81 0.68
N GLY A 35 -1.82 7.34 0.07
CA GLY A 35 -1.40 6.96 -1.28
C GLY A 35 -2.26 7.61 -2.35
N GLY A 36 -2.27 7.03 -3.52
CA GLY A 36 -3.04 7.49 -4.67
C GLY A 36 -3.20 6.34 -5.67
N ASN A 37 -3.27 6.67 -6.96
CA ASN A 37 -3.39 5.70 -8.04
C ASN A 37 -2.10 4.88 -8.29
N ASN A 38 -1.05 5.06 -7.48
CA ASN A 38 0.12 4.17 -7.41
C ASN A 38 -0.17 2.87 -6.62
N ALA A 39 -1.23 2.82 -5.85
CA ALA A 39 -1.70 1.57 -5.25
C ALA A 39 -2.40 0.70 -6.29
N GLY A 40 -2.39 -0.61 -6.08
CA GLY A 40 -3.14 -1.56 -6.90
C GLY A 40 -3.63 -2.70 -6.01
N HIS A 41 -4.93 -2.72 -5.72
CA HIS A 41 -5.57 -3.82 -5.02
C HIS A 41 -6.29 -4.72 -6.04
N THR A 42 -5.86 -5.96 -6.13
CA THR A 42 -6.58 -6.96 -6.91
C THR A 42 -7.55 -7.68 -5.99
N VAL A 43 -8.82 -7.58 -6.30
CA VAL A 43 -9.92 -8.23 -5.58
C VAL A 43 -10.57 -9.23 -6.51
N VAL A 44 -10.78 -10.46 -6.02
CA VAL A 44 -11.49 -11.52 -6.74
C VAL A 44 -12.86 -11.69 -6.10
N HIS A 45 -13.92 -11.30 -6.82
CA HIS A 45 -15.30 -11.44 -6.37
C HIS A 45 -16.09 -12.32 -7.33
N GLY A 46 -16.48 -13.52 -6.89
CA GLY A 46 -16.98 -14.57 -7.78
C GLY A 46 -15.93 -14.94 -8.84
N ASP A 47 -16.34 -15.00 -10.09
CA ASP A 47 -15.46 -15.30 -11.23
C ASP A 47 -14.79 -14.05 -11.82
N GLN A 48 -15.00 -12.88 -11.19
CA GLN A 48 -14.49 -11.61 -11.71
C GLN A 48 -13.29 -11.11 -10.92
N VAL A 49 -12.31 -10.57 -11.65
CA VAL A 49 -11.13 -9.92 -11.08
C VAL A 49 -11.25 -8.41 -11.25
N TYR A 50 -11.17 -7.68 -10.15
CA TYR A 50 -11.19 -6.23 -10.08
C TYR A 50 -9.81 -5.70 -9.71
N LYS A 51 -9.34 -4.70 -10.44
CA LYS A 51 -8.09 -3.99 -10.14
C LYS A 51 -8.43 -2.57 -9.75
N LEU A 52 -8.36 -2.28 -8.45
CA LEU A 52 -8.72 -1.00 -7.87
C LEU A 52 -7.45 -0.20 -7.56
N HIS A 53 -7.43 1.07 -7.96
CA HIS A 53 -6.31 1.98 -7.71
C HIS A 53 -6.68 3.07 -6.69
N LEU A 54 -7.82 3.74 -6.86
CA LEU A 54 -8.33 4.80 -5.97
C LEU A 54 -9.58 4.38 -5.21
N LEU A 55 -10.47 3.63 -5.86
CA LEU A 55 -11.68 3.14 -5.20
C LEU A 55 -11.34 2.21 -4.03
N PRO A 56 -11.99 2.40 -2.86
CA PRO A 56 -11.89 1.45 -1.76
C PRO A 56 -12.45 0.08 -2.16
N SER A 57 -11.86 -1.00 -1.64
CA SER A 57 -12.29 -2.37 -1.98
C SER A 57 -13.73 -2.68 -1.57
N GLY A 58 -14.28 -1.95 -0.61
CA GLY A 58 -15.68 -2.02 -0.19
C GLY A 58 -16.69 -1.64 -1.26
N ILE A 59 -16.26 -1.00 -2.37
CA ILE A 59 -17.15 -0.57 -3.46
C ILE A 59 -17.89 -1.74 -4.14
N LEU A 60 -17.38 -2.95 -3.99
CA LEU A 60 -18.01 -4.18 -4.48
C LEU A 60 -19.21 -4.63 -3.64
N TYR A 61 -19.43 -4.00 -2.49
CA TYR A 61 -20.51 -4.29 -1.56
C TYR A 61 -21.44 -3.07 -1.46
N PRO A 62 -22.65 -3.10 -2.05
CA PRO A 62 -23.54 -1.92 -2.14
C PRO A 62 -23.91 -1.29 -0.80
N GLU A 63 -23.98 -2.10 0.26
CA GLU A 63 -24.35 -1.64 1.63
C GLU A 63 -23.15 -1.02 2.38
N THR A 64 -21.92 -1.19 1.87
CA THR A 64 -20.70 -0.68 2.51
C THR A 64 -20.42 0.75 2.03
N LEU A 65 -20.37 1.71 2.95
CA LEU A 65 -19.96 3.07 2.62
C LEU A 65 -18.45 3.14 2.35
N CYS A 66 -18.08 3.68 1.20
CA CYS A 66 -16.71 3.78 0.74
C CYS A 66 -16.22 5.22 0.79
N LEU A 67 -15.13 5.46 1.52
CA LEU A 67 -14.58 6.78 1.73
C LEU A 67 -13.14 6.88 1.17
N ILE A 68 -12.87 7.93 0.42
CA ILE A 68 -11.52 8.39 0.10
C ILE A 68 -11.18 9.51 1.08
N GLY A 69 -10.24 9.24 2.00
CA GLY A 69 -9.86 10.18 3.06
C GLY A 69 -8.96 11.32 2.59
N SER A 70 -8.76 12.29 3.45
CA SER A 70 -7.97 13.51 3.19
C SER A 70 -6.48 13.24 2.94
N GLY A 71 -5.98 12.08 3.36
CA GLY A 71 -4.59 11.67 3.14
C GLY A 71 -4.33 11.07 1.75
N VAL A 72 -5.36 10.81 0.95
CA VAL A 72 -5.22 10.30 -0.42
C VAL A 72 -4.97 11.45 -1.39
N VAL A 73 -4.07 11.25 -2.35
CA VAL A 73 -3.91 12.14 -3.51
C VAL A 73 -4.69 11.57 -4.70
N VAL A 74 -5.68 12.31 -5.17
CA VAL A 74 -6.68 11.84 -6.13
C VAL A 74 -6.36 12.31 -7.53
N ASP A 75 -6.19 11.37 -8.45
CA ASP A 75 -6.17 11.63 -9.88
C ASP A 75 -7.61 11.58 -10.40
N PRO A 76 -8.23 12.72 -10.76
CA PRO A 76 -9.65 12.75 -11.11
C PRO A 76 -9.97 12.00 -12.40
N ALA A 77 -9.04 11.97 -13.37
CA ALA A 77 -9.23 11.24 -14.60
C ALA A 77 -9.24 9.72 -14.34
N VAL A 78 -8.26 9.23 -13.57
CA VAL A 78 -8.18 7.82 -13.20
C VAL A 78 -9.40 7.39 -12.36
N LEU A 79 -9.82 8.22 -11.40
CA LEU A 79 -10.99 7.90 -10.57
C LEU A 79 -12.27 7.80 -11.41
N LEU A 80 -12.49 8.74 -12.34
CA LEU A 80 -13.65 8.71 -13.23
C LEU A 80 -13.61 7.51 -14.16
N GLU A 81 -12.45 7.09 -14.62
CA GLU A 81 -12.31 5.88 -15.42
C GLU A 81 -12.58 4.61 -14.60
N GLU A 82 -12.10 4.54 -13.37
CA GLU A 82 -12.44 3.42 -12.48
C GLU A 82 -13.94 3.33 -12.21
N ILE A 83 -14.60 4.48 -11.92
CA ILE A 83 -16.05 4.56 -11.74
C ILE A 83 -16.78 4.05 -12.99
N LYS A 84 -16.35 4.49 -14.18
CA LYS A 84 -16.92 4.05 -15.45
C LYS A 84 -16.79 2.54 -15.64
N ASN A 85 -15.57 2.00 -15.44
CA ASN A 85 -15.29 0.58 -15.56
C ASN A 85 -16.11 -0.27 -14.58
N MET A 86 -16.32 0.22 -13.35
CA MET A 86 -17.18 -0.45 -12.36
C MET A 86 -18.63 -0.45 -12.82
N ASN A 87 -19.13 0.69 -13.31
CA ASN A 87 -20.51 0.82 -13.80
C ASN A 87 -20.79 -0.13 -14.99
N GLU A 88 -19.88 -0.19 -15.95
CA GLU A 88 -19.97 -1.13 -17.09
C GLU A 88 -20.03 -2.61 -16.66
N ARG A 89 -19.53 -2.92 -15.48
CA ARG A 89 -19.56 -4.25 -14.86
C ARG A 89 -20.72 -4.44 -13.87
N GLY A 90 -21.65 -3.49 -13.81
CA GLY A 90 -22.86 -3.55 -12.98
C GLY A 90 -22.61 -3.25 -11.49
N VAL A 91 -21.45 -2.70 -11.12
CA VAL A 91 -21.16 -2.26 -9.75
C VAL A 91 -21.64 -0.82 -9.59
N THR A 92 -22.49 -0.58 -8.59
CA THR A 92 -22.94 0.79 -8.22
C THR A 92 -21.86 1.49 -7.41
N TYR A 93 -21.89 2.81 -7.37
CA TYR A 93 -20.94 3.66 -6.64
C TYR A 93 -21.62 4.81 -5.89
N ASP A 94 -22.92 4.70 -5.65
CA ASP A 94 -23.69 5.69 -4.88
C ASP A 94 -23.23 5.73 -3.42
N ASN A 95 -22.59 4.69 -2.95
CA ASN A 95 -21.96 4.53 -1.66
C ASN A 95 -20.53 5.14 -1.57
N LEU A 96 -20.03 5.83 -2.62
CA LEU A 96 -18.73 6.50 -2.60
C LEU A 96 -18.84 7.91 -2.03
N ARG A 97 -17.85 8.32 -1.18
CA ARG A 97 -17.62 9.72 -0.79
C ARG A 97 -16.13 10.03 -0.84
N ILE A 98 -15.80 11.28 -1.13
CA ILE A 98 -14.43 11.80 -1.25
C ILE A 98 -14.28 12.97 -0.29
N ASP A 99 -13.27 12.93 0.56
CA ASP A 99 -13.03 14.04 1.50
C ASP A 99 -12.72 15.34 0.75
N ALA A 100 -13.37 16.42 1.17
CA ALA A 100 -13.18 17.74 0.60
C ALA A 100 -11.72 18.26 0.69
N ARG A 101 -10.92 17.69 1.61
CA ARG A 101 -9.51 18.03 1.86
C ARG A 101 -8.53 17.16 1.09
N ALA A 102 -8.97 16.11 0.37
CA ALA A 102 -8.10 15.27 -0.44
C ALA A 102 -7.44 16.11 -1.54
N ASP A 103 -6.11 15.97 -1.70
CA ASP A 103 -5.36 16.74 -2.70
C ASP A 103 -5.51 16.12 -4.10
N ILE A 104 -5.51 16.97 -5.12
CA ILE A 104 -5.75 16.60 -6.52
C ILE A 104 -4.42 16.54 -7.28
N ILE A 105 -4.19 15.42 -7.95
CA ILE A 105 -3.05 15.27 -8.86
C ILE A 105 -3.33 16.09 -10.13
N MET A 106 -2.47 17.07 -10.39
CA MET A 106 -2.51 17.93 -11.57
C MET A 106 -1.55 17.43 -12.65
N PRO A 107 -1.71 17.83 -13.94
CA PRO A 107 -0.83 17.42 -15.02
C PRO A 107 0.65 17.74 -14.78
N TRP A 108 0.95 18.91 -14.17
CA TRP A 108 2.33 19.28 -13.83
C TRP A 108 2.96 18.33 -12.79
N HIS A 109 2.18 17.66 -11.91
CA HIS A 109 2.74 16.70 -10.99
C HIS A 109 3.34 15.50 -11.71
N ARG A 110 2.65 14.97 -12.73
CA ARG A 110 3.16 13.84 -13.54
C ARG A 110 4.39 14.25 -14.34
N LEU A 111 4.36 15.47 -14.90
CA LEU A 111 5.48 15.99 -15.65
C LEU A 111 6.72 16.21 -14.76
N LEU A 112 6.53 16.79 -13.56
CA LEU A 112 7.60 17.00 -12.58
C LEU A 112 8.15 15.68 -12.04
N ASP A 113 7.30 14.67 -11.81
CA ASP A 113 7.73 13.33 -11.41
C ASP A 113 8.73 12.75 -12.42
N LYS A 114 8.38 12.81 -13.71
CA LYS A 114 9.26 12.36 -14.80
C LYS A 114 10.54 13.17 -14.89
N LEU A 115 10.42 14.50 -14.97
CA LEU A 115 11.59 15.38 -15.16
C LEU A 115 12.57 15.32 -13.99
N SER A 116 12.07 15.23 -12.75
CA SER A 116 12.93 15.11 -11.56
C SER A 116 13.69 13.78 -11.52
N GLU A 117 13.06 12.67 -11.91
CA GLU A 117 13.73 11.36 -12.01
C GLU A 117 14.83 11.39 -13.10
N GLU A 118 14.53 11.94 -14.27
CA GLU A 118 15.52 12.10 -15.34
C GLU A 118 16.70 12.97 -14.90
N PHE A 119 16.43 14.06 -14.18
CA PHE A 119 17.46 14.96 -13.66
C PHE A 119 18.35 14.26 -12.62
N LYS A 120 17.74 13.57 -11.64
CA LYS A 120 18.48 12.83 -10.61
C LYS A 120 19.32 11.70 -11.20
N ALA A 121 18.78 10.96 -12.17
CA ALA A 121 19.51 9.91 -12.87
C ALA A 121 20.77 10.45 -13.59
N LYS A 122 20.68 11.63 -14.21
CA LYS A 122 21.82 12.28 -14.91
C LYS A 122 22.86 12.83 -13.94
N GLN A 123 22.44 13.39 -12.79
CA GLN A 123 23.36 14.09 -11.87
C GLN A 123 24.02 13.14 -10.86
N ALA A 124 23.27 12.23 -10.26
CA ALA A 124 23.72 11.42 -9.14
C ALA A 124 23.78 9.91 -9.44
N GLY A 125 23.38 9.48 -10.63
CA GLY A 125 23.27 8.06 -10.95
C GLY A 125 22.24 7.31 -10.10
N VAL A 126 21.43 8.05 -9.32
CA VAL A 126 20.41 7.48 -8.42
C VAL A 126 19.06 7.59 -9.10
N ASN A 127 18.44 6.44 -9.34
CA ASN A 127 17.06 6.36 -9.80
C ASN A 127 16.24 5.72 -8.67
N ILE A 128 15.28 6.46 -8.13
CA ILE A 128 14.36 5.94 -7.10
C ILE A 128 13.40 4.92 -7.74
N GLY A 129 13.08 5.11 -9.02
CA GLY A 129 12.15 4.24 -9.75
C GLY A 129 10.70 4.55 -9.38
N THR A 130 10.31 5.82 -9.45
CA THR A 130 8.93 6.27 -9.20
C THR A 130 7.96 5.64 -10.20
N THR A 131 6.66 5.68 -9.87
CA THR A 131 5.61 5.17 -10.76
C THR A 131 5.28 6.14 -11.90
N GLY A 132 5.84 7.36 -11.91
CA GLY A 132 5.55 8.41 -12.89
C GLY A 132 4.12 8.95 -12.82
N ARG A 133 3.42 8.74 -11.71
CA ARG A 133 2.00 9.11 -11.54
C ARG A 133 1.80 10.44 -10.82
N GLY A 134 2.87 11.15 -10.50
CA GLY A 134 2.83 12.47 -9.86
C GLY A 134 2.50 12.44 -8.36
N ILE A 135 2.60 11.28 -7.72
CA ILE A 135 2.27 11.11 -6.29
C ILE A 135 3.16 11.97 -5.41
N GLY A 136 4.49 11.84 -5.56
CA GLY A 136 5.47 12.60 -4.79
C GLY A 136 5.30 14.11 -4.95
N PRO A 137 5.30 14.65 -6.17
CA PRO A 137 5.07 16.08 -6.40
C PRO A 137 3.75 16.61 -5.84
N CYS A 138 2.67 15.80 -5.85
CA CYS A 138 1.39 16.20 -5.26
C CYS A 138 1.48 16.31 -3.73
N TYR A 139 2.13 15.35 -3.05
CA TYR A 139 2.39 15.46 -1.61
C TYR A 139 3.32 16.62 -1.28
N THR A 140 4.31 16.92 -2.13
CA THR A 140 5.16 18.11 -1.96
C THR A 140 4.33 19.38 -1.97
N ASP A 141 3.41 19.54 -2.91
CA ASP A 141 2.53 20.71 -2.98
C ASP A 141 1.60 20.81 -1.77
N LYS A 142 1.11 19.68 -1.27
CA LYS A 142 0.34 19.61 -0.02
C LYS A 142 1.14 20.16 1.16
N ASP A 143 2.38 19.71 1.35
CA ASP A 143 3.24 20.11 2.47
C ASP A 143 3.75 21.55 2.31
N GLU A 144 3.95 22.02 1.07
CA GLU A 144 4.23 23.41 0.72
C GLU A 144 2.99 24.31 0.91
N ARG A 145 1.79 23.72 1.08
CA ARG A 145 0.49 24.40 1.30
C ARG A 145 -0.01 25.18 0.08
N ILE A 146 0.34 24.72 -1.12
CA ILE A 146 -0.10 25.25 -2.40
C ILE A 146 -0.96 24.23 -3.20
N GLY A 147 -1.20 23.05 -2.62
CA GLY A 147 -1.98 21.97 -3.23
C GLY A 147 -3.41 22.42 -3.59
N ILE A 148 -3.93 21.80 -4.63
CA ILE A 148 -5.33 21.95 -5.05
C ILE A 148 -6.11 20.78 -4.44
N ARG A 149 -7.18 21.05 -3.72
CA ARG A 149 -7.99 20.07 -3.00
C ARG A 149 -9.28 19.74 -3.74
N MET A 150 -9.95 18.67 -3.32
CA MET A 150 -11.25 18.28 -3.85
C MET A 150 -12.28 19.42 -3.73
N TYR A 151 -12.25 20.17 -2.60
CA TYR A 151 -13.08 21.36 -2.45
C TYR A 151 -12.84 22.40 -3.56
N ASP A 152 -11.57 22.66 -3.88
CA ASP A 152 -11.20 23.64 -4.91
C ASP A 152 -11.64 23.16 -6.29
N LEU A 153 -11.47 21.86 -6.56
CA LEU A 153 -11.84 21.24 -7.85
C LEU A 153 -13.31 21.43 -8.20
N VAL A 154 -14.21 21.35 -7.21
CA VAL A 154 -15.65 21.46 -7.43
C VAL A 154 -16.18 22.91 -7.38
N HIS A 155 -15.31 23.90 -7.14
CA HIS A 155 -15.63 25.31 -7.13
C HIS A 155 -14.85 26.05 -8.25
N PRO A 156 -15.44 26.24 -9.44
CA PRO A 156 -14.71 26.68 -10.64
C PRO A 156 -13.88 27.95 -10.46
N GLU A 157 -14.43 28.96 -9.75
CA GLU A 157 -13.70 30.22 -9.54
C GLU A 157 -12.47 30.03 -8.63
N VAL A 158 -12.58 29.18 -7.60
CA VAL A 158 -11.46 28.84 -6.73
C VAL A 158 -10.42 28.03 -7.51
N LEU A 159 -10.89 27.05 -8.28
CA LEU A 159 -10.02 26.22 -9.12
C LEU A 159 -9.21 27.05 -10.10
N LYS A 160 -9.87 27.98 -10.82
CA LYS A 160 -9.22 28.86 -11.81
C LYS A 160 -8.09 29.67 -11.18
N LYS A 161 -8.37 30.29 -10.03
CA LYS A 161 -7.39 31.09 -9.30
C LYS A 161 -6.20 30.24 -8.87
N LYS A 162 -6.44 29.07 -8.26
CA LYS A 162 -5.37 28.19 -7.80
C LYS A 162 -4.54 27.58 -8.93
N ILE A 163 -5.15 27.23 -10.06
CA ILE A 163 -4.42 26.75 -11.23
C ILE A 163 -3.49 27.85 -11.73
N GLN A 164 -3.96 29.10 -11.80
CA GLN A 164 -3.12 30.22 -12.23
C GLN A 164 -1.94 30.42 -11.26
N GLU A 165 -2.20 30.56 -9.96
CA GLU A 165 -1.17 30.84 -8.96
C GLU A 165 -0.15 29.70 -8.85
N THR A 166 -0.60 28.48 -8.65
CA THR A 166 0.29 27.32 -8.50
C THR A 166 0.91 26.91 -9.83
N GLY A 167 0.12 26.91 -10.91
CA GLY A 167 0.58 26.49 -12.24
C GLY A 167 1.69 27.39 -12.81
N GLU A 168 1.62 28.72 -12.61
CA GLU A 168 2.69 29.64 -13.00
C GLU A 168 4.01 29.29 -12.30
N LEU A 169 3.97 29.04 -10.98
CA LEU A 169 5.16 28.60 -10.24
C LEU A 169 5.71 27.28 -10.79
N LYS A 170 4.82 26.30 -11.02
CA LYS A 170 5.25 24.99 -11.56
C LYS A 170 5.80 25.10 -12.98
N ASN A 171 5.23 25.94 -13.83
CA ASN A 171 5.75 26.23 -15.16
C ASN A 171 7.14 26.86 -15.12
N LEU A 172 7.43 27.75 -14.17
CA LEU A 172 8.77 28.28 -13.96
C LEU A 172 9.77 27.16 -13.60
N ILE A 173 9.41 26.27 -12.69
CA ILE A 173 10.25 25.13 -12.31
C ILE A 173 10.48 24.20 -13.53
N ILE A 174 9.42 23.83 -14.22
CA ILE A 174 9.48 22.96 -15.41
C ILE A 174 10.41 23.55 -16.46
N THR A 175 10.24 24.82 -16.79
CA THR A 175 10.99 25.45 -17.91
C THR A 175 12.39 25.88 -17.53
N LYS A 176 12.59 26.47 -16.35
CA LYS A 176 13.87 27.08 -15.96
C LYS A 176 14.80 26.10 -15.24
N VAL A 177 14.25 25.16 -14.48
CA VAL A 177 15.07 24.19 -13.73
C VAL A 177 15.27 22.92 -14.55
N TYR A 178 14.20 22.38 -15.13
CA TYR A 178 14.27 21.10 -15.84
C TYR A 178 14.37 21.22 -17.37
N GLY A 179 14.14 22.41 -17.95
CA GLY A 179 14.19 22.61 -19.41
C GLY A 179 13.05 21.93 -20.17
N GLY A 180 11.94 21.64 -19.47
CA GLY A 180 10.75 21.07 -20.08
C GLY A 180 9.83 22.13 -20.70
N GLU A 181 8.72 21.69 -21.29
CA GLU A 181 7.69 22.55 -21.87
C GLU A 181 6.66 22.96 -20.80
N ALA A 182 6.25 24.23 -20.81
CA ALA A 182 5.24 24.75 -19.90
C ALA A 182 3.88 24.07 -20.16
N CYS A 183 3.15 23.83 -19.07
CA CYS A 183 1.76 23.37 -19.15
C CYS A 183 0.83 24.52 -19.60
N ASP A 184 -0.14 24.20 -20.45
CA ASP A 184 -1.22 25.12 -20.80
C ASP A 184 -2.24 25.17 -19.64
N LEU A 185 -2.23 26.27 -18.89
CA LEU A 185 -3.04 26.42 -17.69
C LEU A 185 -4.53 26.61 -17.99
N ASP A 186 -4.88 27.21 -19.15
CA ASP A 186 -6.25 27.37 -19.55
C ASP A 186 -6.86 26.03 -20.00
N ALA A 187 -6.12 25.24 -20.76
CA ALA A 187 -6.55 23.88 -21.12
C ALA A 187 -6.72 22.99 -19.88
N ILE A 188 -5.80 23.06 -18.91
CA ILE A 188 -5.91 22.35 -17.63
C ILE A 188 -7.17 22.79 -16.87
N TYR A 189 -7.45 24.08 -16.81
CA TYR A 189 -8.65 24.58 -16.13
C TYR A 189 -9.94 24.01 -16.74
N GLU A 190 -10.09 24.07 -18.05
CA GLU A 190 -11.31 23.55 -18.71
C GLU A 190 -11.47 22.05 -18.51
N GLU A 191 -10.40 21.27 -18.58
CA GLU A 191 -10.42 19.83 -18.33
C GLU A 191 -10.83 19.52 -16.88
N TYR A 192 -10.14 20.15 -15.90
CA TYR A 192 -10.35 19.86 -14.48
C TYR A 192 -11.68 20.39 -13.95
N LYS A 193 -12.19 21.50 -14.49
CA LYS A 193 -13.57 21.97 -14.25
C LYS A 193 -14.57 20.88 -14.62
N GLY A 194 -14.42 20.25 -15.80
CA GLY A 194 -15.26 19.14 -16.22
C GLY A 194 -15.19 17.91 -15.29
N TYR A 195 -14.03 17.64 -14.69
CA TYR A 195 -13.91 16.62 -13.65
C TYR A 195 -14.60 17.02 -12.36
N GLY A 196 -14.47 18.28 -11.94
CA GLY A 196 -15.12 18.83 -10.76
C GLY A 196 -16.65 18.72 -10.83
N GLU A 197 -17.24 19.05 -11.97
CA GLU A 197 -18.69 18.92 -12.21
C GLU A 197 -19.17 17.47 -12.02
N LYS A 198 -18.41 16.48 -12.49
CA LYS A 198 -18.75 15.05 -12.38
C LYS A 198 -18.55 14.51 -10.97
N LEU A 199 -17.55 15.01 -10.25
CA LEU A 199 -17.17 14.50 -8.93
C LEU A 199 -17.85 15.24 -7.76
N ALA A 200 -18.46 16.40 -8.00
CA ALA A 200 -19.09 17.24 -6.97
C ALA A 200 -20.06 16.47 -6.05
N LYS A 201 -20.85 15.57 -6.62
CA LYS A 201 -21.85 14.76 -5.87
C LYS A 201 -21.22 13.79 -4.84
N TYR A 202 -19.93 13.48 -4.96
CA TYR A 202 -19.23 12.59 -4.04
C TYR A 202 -18.50 13.34 -2.92
N MET A 203 -18.34 14.66 -3.01
CA MET A 203 -17.62 15.43 -2.01
C MET A 203 -18.34 15.40 -0.65
N ALA A 204 -17.58 15.14 0.42
CA ALA A 204 -18.11 15.08 1.77
C ALA A 204 -17.00 15.40 2.81
N ASP A 205 -17.37 15.50 4.08
CA ASP A 205 -16.42 15.42 5.20
C ASP A 205 -16.29 13.96 5.65
N ALA A 206 -15.31 13.26 5.10
CA ALA A 206 -15.09 11.85 5.40
C ALA A 206 -14.71 11.62 6.87
N SER A 207 -14.09 12.61 7.55
CA SER A 207 -13.70 12.49 8.95
C SER A 207 -14.92 12.48 9.88
N VAL A 208 -15.89 13.34 9.62
CA VAL A 208 -17.17 13.35 10.36
C VAL A 208 -17.93 12.05 10.13
N ILE A 209 -18.06 11.62 8.89
CA ILE A 209 -18.77 10.38 8.55
C ILE A 209 -18.12 9.17 9.24
N THR A 210 -16.78 9.09 9.23
CA THR A 210 -16.04 8.01 9.89
C THR A 210 -16.23 8.03 11.41
N PHE A 211 -16.18 9.23 12.00
CA PHE A 211 -16.40 9.41 13.43
C PHE A 211 -17.82 9.00 13.85
N GLU A 212 -18.84 9.45 13.14
CA GLU A 212 -20.24 9.11 13.41
C GLU A 212 -20.50 7.59 13.27
N ALA A 213 -19.92 6.97 12.24
CA ALA A 213 -20.00 5.51 12.08
C ALA A 213 -19.39 4.77 13.26
N TYR A 214 -18.21 5.19 13.72
CA TYR A 214 -17.57 4.62 14.91
C TYR A 214 -18.44 4.80 16.15
N GLN A 215 -18.96 6.01 16.40
CA GLN A 215 -19.83 6.28 17.55
C GLN A 215 -21.13 5.47 17.50
N ALA A 216 -21.66 5.21 16.32
CA ALA A 216 -22.84 4.38 16.10
C ALA A 216 -22.55 2.87 16.26
N GLY A 217 -21.32 2.49 16.57
CA GLY A 217 -20.93 1.09 16.77
C GLY A 217 -20.80 0.27 15.49
N LYS A 218 -20.62 0.93 14.35
CA LYS A 218 -20.39 0.30 13.06
C LYS A 218 -18.96 -0.24 12.93
N ASN A 219 -18.79 -1.22 12.06
CA ASN A 219 -17.49 -1.77 11.73
C ASN A 219 -16.81 -0.86 10.69
N VAL A 220 -15.68 -0.25 11.07
CA VAL A 220 -14.91 0.65 10.20
C VAL A 220 -13.59 -0.02 9.82
N LEU A 221 -13.35 -0.17 8.52
CA LEU A 221 -12.12 -0.73 7.98
C LEU A 221 -11.28 0.36 7.31
N PHE A 222 -10.06 0.56 7.82
CA PHE A 222 -9.08 1.44 7.18
C PHE A 222 -8.20 0.61 6.24
N GLU A 223 -8.35 0.84 4.96
CA GLU A 223 -7.64 0.16 3.89
C GLU A 223 -6.30 0.85 3.63
N GLY A 224 -5.20 0.23 4.07
CA GLY A 224 -3.84 0.70 3.82
C GLY A 224 -3.39 0.47 2.38
N ALA A 225 -2.55 1.37 1.90
CA ALA A 225 -1.85 1.25 0.62
C ALA A 225 -0.35 1.10 0.88
N GLN A 226 0.42 0.60 -0.10
CA GLN A 226 1.86 0.34 0.02
C GLN A 226 2.21 -0.56 1.23
N ALA A 227 3.28 -0.25 1.99
CA ALA A 227 3.71 -1.06 3.14
C ALA A 227 4.65 -0.29 4.06
N THR A 228 4.91 -0.85 5.25
CA THR A 228 5.73 -0.24 6.32
C THR A 228 7.12 0.18 5.84
N LEU A 229 7.82 -0.66 5.08
CA LEU A 229 9.18 -0.32 4.62
C LEU A 229 9.20 0.67 3.44
N LEU A 230 8.03 1.08 2.95
CA LEU A 230 7.85 2.17 2.00
C LEU A 230 7.37 3.45 2.67
N ASP A 231 7.23 3.49 4.01
CA ASP A 231 6.88 4.70 4.74
C ASP A 231 7.99 5.76 4.62
N ILE A 232 7.61 7.04 4.46
CA ILE A 232 8.56 8.10 4.21
C ILE A 232 9.53 8.33 5.37
N ASP A 233 9.09 8.07 6.62
CA ASP A 233 9.90 8.28 7.82
C ASP A 233 10.51 6.97 8.34
N PHE A 234 9.75 5.89 8.35
CA PHE A 234 10.14 4.61 8.98
C PHE A 234 10.52 3.51 7.97
N GLY A 235 10.46 3.81 6.68
CA GLY A 235 10.86 2.91 5.60
C GLY A 235 12.33 3.03 5.21
N THR A 236 12.66 2.41 4.08
CA THR A 236 14.02 2.38 3.51
C THR A 236 14.30 3.63 2.66
N TYR A 237 14.22 4.81 3.28
CA TYR A 237 14.51 6.10 2.60
C TYR A 237 15.88 6.08 1.91
N PRO A 238 16.03 6.56 0.65
CA PRO A 238 15.02 7.27 -0.15
C PRO A 238 14.12 6.38 -1.03
N PHE A 239 14.25 5.05 -0.96
CA PHE A 239 13.45 4.10 -1.75
C PHE A 239 12.11 3.81 -1.06
N VAL A 240 11.28 4.84 -0.97
CA VAL A 240 9.99 4.88 -0.24
C VAL A 240 8.92 5.59 -1.06
N THR A 241 7.66 5.52 -0.61
CA THR A 241 6.59 6.41 -1.11
C THR A 241 6.63 7.76 -0.39
N SER A 242 5.92 8.76 -0.90
CA SER A 242 5.84 10.09 -0.28
C SER A 242 4.67 10.22 0.71
N SER A 243 4.25 9.12 1.31
CA SER A 243 3.13 9.08 2.26
C SER A 243 3.45 8.18 3.45
N HIS A 244 2.51 8.11 4.40
CA HIS A 244 2.59 7.25 5.57
C HIS A 244 1.69 6.02 5.43
N PRO A 245 2.16 4.90 4.87
CA PRO A 245 1.42 3.64 4.83
C PRO A 245 1.37 2.89 6.17
N ILE A 246 2.04 3.36 7.21
CA ILE A 246 1.94 2.83 8.57
C ILE A 246 0.59 3.16 9.21
N ALA A 247 0.22 2.46 10.29
CA ALA A 247 -1.09 2.61 10.95
C ALA A 247 -1.36 4.04 11.45
N GLY A 248 -0.32 4.76 11.90
CA GLY A 248 -0.43 6.19 12.26
C GLY A 248 -0.92 7.07 11.11
N GLY A 249 -0.56 6.71 9.87
CA GLY A 249 -1.03 7.38 8.66
C GLY A 249 -2.53 7.24 8.42
N ALA A 250 -3.17 6.18 8.93
CA ALA A 250 -4.63 6.06 8.88
C ALA A 250 -5.31 7.14 9.71
N CYS A 251 -4.81 7.43 10.91
CA CYS A 251 -5.34 8.50 11.76
C CYS A 251 -5.20 9.87 11.08
N VAL A 252 -4.03 10.20 10.58
CA VAL A 252 -3.76 11.51 9.93
C VAL A 252 -4.57 11.64 8.64
N GLY A 253 -4.60 10.59 7.82
CA GLY A 253 -5.24 10.62 6.50
C GLY A 253 -6.77 10.54 6.51
N THR A 254 -7.39 10.34 7.69
CA THR A 254 -8.85 10.27 7.84
C THR A 254 -9.39 11.23 8.89
N GLY A 255 -8.50 11.84 9.69
CA GLY A 255 -8.90 12.74 10.77
C GLY A 255 -9.50 12.04 12.00
N VAL A 256 -9.29 10.73 12.15
CA VAL A 256 -9.74 10.00 13.35
C VAL A 256 -8.66 9.97 14.42
N GLY A 257 -9.08 10.04 15.70
CA GLY A 257 -8.16 9.95 16.82
C GLY A 257 -7.58 8.54 16.99
N PRO A 258 -6.31 8.38 17.45
CA PRO A 258 -5.67 7.06 17.58
C PRO A 258 -6.40 6.10 18.53
N LYS A 259 -7.16 6.60 19.50
CA LYS A 259 -7.99 5.77 20.39
C LYS A 259 -9.23 5.17 19.74
N MET A 260 -9.52 5.57 18.50
CA MET A 260 -10.60 4.99 17.70
C MET A 260 -10.14 3.78 16.89
N ILE A 261 -8.89 3.36 17.03
CA ILE A 261 -8.36 2.16 16.36
C ILE A 261 -8.31 1.03 17.38
N ASP A 262 -9.15 0.00 17.15
CA ASP A 262 -9.25 -1.17 18.03
C ASP A 262 -8.26 -2.26 17.63
N GLU A 263 -8.05 -2.46 16.31
CA GLU A 263 -7.15 -3.47 15.79
C GLU A 263 -6.24 -2.91 14.70
N VAL A 264 -5.00 -3.37 14.68
CA VAL A 264 -4.06 -3.12 13.57
C VAL A 264 -3.54 -4.45 13.06
N ILE A 265 -3.90 -4.80 11.82
CA ILE A 265 -3.57 -6.07 11.19
C ILE A 265 -2.43 -5.85 10.19
N GLY A 266 -1.31 -6.48 10.47
CA GLY A 266 -0.15 -6.47 9.56
C GLY A 266 -0.23 -7.59 8.54
N VAL A 267 -0.23 -7.27 7.26
CA VAL A 267 -0.21 -8.26 6.17
C VAL A 267 1.21 -8.46 5.67
N GLY A 268 1.69 -9.70 5.73
CA GLY A 268 2.98 -10.12 5.19
C GLY A 268 2.87 -11.35 4.30
N LYS A 269 3.95 -11.70 3.63
CA LYS A 269 4.12 -13.00 2.96
C LYS A 269 4.96 -13.92 3.83
N SER A 270 4.83 -15.23 3.62
CA SER A 270 5.68 -16.24 4.24
C SER A 270 7.16 -16.19 3.77
N TYR A 271 7.46 -15.30 2.84
CA TYR A 271 8.78 -14.92 2.32
C TYR A 271 8.79 -13.41 2.07
N THR A 272 9.88 -12.87 1.56
CA THR A 272 9.98 -11.43 1.30
C THR A 272 10.12 -11.16 -0.20
N THR A 273 9.49 -10.09 -0.68
CA THR A 273 9.69 -9.60 -2.05
C THR A 273 9.94 -8.09 -2.03
N ARG A 274 10.71 -7.62 -3.01
CA ARG A 274 10.92 -6.20 -3.21
C ARG A 274 10.83 -5.84 -4.70
N VAL A 275 10.16 -4.73 -5.00
CA VAL A 275 10.18 -4.09 -6.30
C VAL A 275 11.09 -2.87 -6.22
N GLY A 276 11.85 -2.61 -7.29
CA GLY A 276 12.76 -1.46 -7.37
C GLY A 276 14.10 -1.68 -6.67
N ASN A 277 14.82 -0.57 -6.51
CA ASN A 277 16.19 -0.55 -6.01
C ASN A 277 16.24 -0.54 -4.47
N GLY A 278 17.46 -0.60 -3.94
CA GLY A 278 17.77 -0.56 -2.53
C GLY A 278 18.13 -1.90 -1.91
N PRO A 279 18.69 -1.90 -0.69
CA PRO A 279 19.16 -3.10 0.01
C PRO A 279 18.04 -4.09 0.29
N PHE A 280 18.34 -5.36 0.17
CA PHE A 280 17.46 -6.48 0.47
C PHE A 280 18.28 -7.61 1.11
N PRO A 281 18.50 -7.57 2.43
CA PRO A 281 19.46 -8.48 3.10
C PRO A 281 19.20 -9.97 2.88
N THR A 282 17.92 -10.36 2.78
CA THR A 282 17.52 -11.77 2.60
C THR A 282 17.32 -12.18 1.15
N GLU A 283 17.71 -11.34 0.16
CA GLU A 283 17.55 -11.62 -1.25
C GLU A 283 18.26 -12.91 -1.69
N LEU A 284 17.58 -13.67 -2.55
CA LEU A 284 18.06 -14.94 -3.09
C LEU A 284 18.37 -14.83 -4.58
N PHE A 285 19.54 -15.31 -4.97
CA PHE A 285 20.01 -15.33 -6.35
C PHE A 285 20.18 -16.77 -6.89
N ASP A 286 19.71 -17.76 -6.13
CA ASP A 286 19.84 -19.18 -6.40
C ASP A 286 18.55 -19.83 -6.91
N GLU A 287 18.55 -21.15 -7.03
CA GLU A 287 17.39 -21.94 -7.46
C GLU A 287 16.20 -21.79 -6.50
N THR A 288 16.45 -21.58 -5.21
CA THR A 288 15.39 -21.35 -4.21
C THR A 288 14.67 -20.04 -4.49
N GLY A 289 15.42 -18.98 -4.80
CA GLY A 289 14.84 -17.69 -5.17
C GLY A 289 13.98 -17.79 -6.44
N ASN A 290 14.43 -18.58 -7.43
CA ASN A 290 13.66 -18.84 -8.63
C ASN A 290 12.39 -19.65 -8.34
N TYR A 291 12.50 -20.71 -7.53
CA TYR A 291 11.36 -21.53 -7.11
C TYR A 291 10.28 -20.66 -6.43
N ILE A 292 10.66 -19.83 -5.48
CA ILE A 292 9.73 -18.91 -4.78
C ILE A 292 9.08 -17.96 -5.79
N ARG A 293 9.83 -17.42 -6.74
CA ARG A 293 9.32 -16.49 -7.76
C ARG A 293 8.29 -17.17 -8.66
N GLU A 294 8.62 -18.33 -9.21
CA GLU A 294 7.75 -19.06 -10.14
C GLU A 294 6.47 -19.56 -9.43
N LYS A 295 6.64 -20.27 -8.32
CA LYS A 295 5.51 -20.83 -7.58
C LYS A 295 4.65 -19.76 -6.92
N GLY A 296 5.27 -18.68 -6.46
CA GLY A 296 4.57 -17.52 -5.91
C GLY A 296 3.95 -16.61 -6.97
N GLY A 297 4.26 -16.76 -8.24
CA GLY A 297 3.81 -15.87 -9.31
C GLY A 297 4.31 -14.45 -9.10
N GLU A 298 5.58 -14.28 -8.66
CA GLU A 298 6.11 -12.99 -8.24
C GLU A 298 6.59 -12.15 -9.44
N TYR A 299 5.59 -11.65 -10.17
CA TYR A 299 5.76 -10.77 -11.33
C TYR A 299 4.90 -9.51 -11.16
N GLY A 300 5.37 -8.39 -11.69
CA GLY A 300 4.64 -7.13 -11.64
C GLY A 300 3.34 -7.21 -12.45
N THR A 301 2.22 -6.89 -11.83
CA THR A 301 0.89 -7.01 -12.44
C THR A 301 0.73 -6.19 -13.74
N THR A 302 1.42 -5.05 -13.82
CA THR A 302 1.34 -4.15 -14.99
C THR A 302 2.51 -4.33 -15.94
N THR A 303 3.71 -4.59 -15.42
CA THR A 303 4.94 -4.61 -16.21
C THR A 303 5.43 -6.01 -16.56
N GLY A 304 4.92 -7.05 -15.90
CA GLY A 304 5.41 -8.43 -16.02
C GLY A 304 6.85 -8.62 -15.51
N ARG A 305 7.48 -7.60 -14.93
CA ARG A 305 8.87 -7.70 -14.43
C ARG A 305 8.94 -8.66 -13.25
N PRO A 306 9.97 -9.54 -13.22
CA PRO A 306 10.19 -10.41 -12.07
C PRO A 306 10.49 -9.57 -10.82
N ARG A 307 9.85 -9.93 -9.70
CA ARG A 307 10.15 -9.36 -8.39
C ARG A 307 11.40 -10.02 -7.82
N ARG A 308 12.16 -9.26 -7.06
CA ARG A 308 13.25 -9.77 -6.21
C ARG A 308 12.61 -10.58 -5.09
N THR A 309 13.12 -11.77 -4.82
CA THR A 309 12.60 -12.70 -3.82
C THR A 309 13.64 -13.02 -2.78
N GLY A 310 13.24 -13.24 -1.53
CA GLY A 310 14.13 -13.55 -0.42
C GLY A 310 13.40 -14.30 0.69
N TRP A 311 14.16 -14.85 1.63
CA TRP A 311 13.60 -15.51 2.80
C TRP A 311 12.79 -14.57 3.69
N PHE A 312 11.94 -15.15 4.52
CA PHE A 312 11.20 -14.41 5.54
C PHE A 312 12.17 -13.70 6.50
N ASP A 313 11.87 -12.43 6.79
CA ASP A 313 12.73 -11.57 7.59
C ASP A 313 12.01 -11.12 8.86
N ALA A 314 12.36 -11.77 9.98
CA ALA A 314 11.75 -11.45 11.27
C ALA A 314 12.25 -10.11 11.84
N VAL A 315 13.39 -9.59 11.38
CA VAL A 315 13.86 -8.24 11.77
C VAL A 315 12.92 -7.18 11.22
N ILE A 316 12.58 -7.29 9.92
CA ILE A 316 11.58 -6.43 9.27
C ILE A 316 10.22 -6.56 9.95
N MET A 317 9.80 -7.79 10.27
CA MET A 317 8.49 -8.01 10.88
C MET A 317 8.42 -7.41 12.28
N ARG A 318 9.45 -7.54 13.12
CA ARG A 318 9.50 -6.87 14.43
C ARG A 318 9.47 -5.36 14.31
N HIS A 319 10.18 -4.80 13.32
CA HIS A 319 10.09 -3.36 13.01
C HIS A 319 8.65 -2.97 12.66
N ALA A 320 8.00 -3.71 11.77
CA ALA A 320 6.60 -3.46 11.39
C ALA A 320 5.65 -3.60 12.59
N VAL A 321 5.83 -4.63 13.44
CA VAL A 321 5.04 -4.80 14.67
C VAL A 321 5.16 -3.56 15.56
N ARG A 322 6.38 -3.08 15.78
CA ARG A 322 6.66 -1.94 16.65
C ARG A 322 6.11 -0.62 16.13
N VAL A 323 6.38 -0.27 14.86
CA VAL A 323 6.00 1.04 14.32
C VAL A 323 4.51 1.18 14.03
N ASN A 324 3.83 0.06 13.82
CA ASN A 324 2.38 0.06 13.59
C ASN A 324 1.57 -0.27 14.86
N GLY A 325 2.19 -0.80 15.90
CA GLY A 325 1.44 -1.33 17.05
C GLY A 325 0.53 -2.50 16.66
N LEU A 326 1.07 -3.45 15.86
CA LEU A 326 0.25 -4.56 15.34
C LEU A 326 -0.36 -5.39 16.45
N THR A 327 -1.65 -5.66 16.34
CA THR A 327 -2.39 -6.58 17.23
C THR A 327 -2.38 -8.01 16.71
N SER A 328 -2.24 -8.18 15.39
CA SER A 328 -2.13 -9.49 14.75
C SER A 328 -1.49 -9.39 13.36
N LEU A 329 -1.08 -10.56 12.85
CA LEU A 329 -0.54 -10.74 11.50
C LEU A 329 -1.50 -11.56 10.63
N ALA A 330 -1.48 -11.24 9.34
CA ALA A 330 -2.01 -12.06 8.27
C ALA A 330 -0.84 -12.46 7.36
N ILE A 331 -0.52 -13.74 7.29
CA ILE A 331 0.59 -14.26 6.48
C ILE A 331 0.02 -14.93 5.22
N ASN A 332 0.27 -14.31 4.07
CA ASN A 332 -0.14 -14.82 2.77
C ASN A 332 0.95 -15.68 2.11
N LYS A 333 0.58 -16.37 1.02
CA LYS A 333 1.51 -17.17 0.20
C LYS A 333 2.17 -18.31 0.98
N PHE A 334 1.49 -18.82 1.99
CA PHE A 334 1.99 -19.93 2.81
C PHE A 334 2.17 -21.21 1.98
N ASP A 335 1.28 -21.46 1.03
CA ASP A 335 1.34 -22.52 0.04
C ASP A 335 2.58 -22.49 -0.87
N THR A 336 3.16 -21.31 -1.09
CA THR A 336 4.34 -21.14 -1.95
C THR A 336 5.57 -21.87 -1.41
N LEU A 337 5.74 -21.94 -0.09
CA LEU A 337 6.91 -22.58 0.53
C LEU A 337 6.78 -24.11 0.65
N ALA A 338 5.58 -24.68 0.45
CA ALA A 338 5.38 -26.14 0.50
C ALA A 338 6.24 -26.86 -0.54
N GLY A 339 6.97 -27.90 -0.12
CA GLY A 339 7.90 -28.68 -0.95
C GLY A 339 9.37 -28.24 -0.85
N LEU A 340 9.67 -27.15 -0.16
CA LEU A 340 11.05 -26.83 0.20
C LEU A 340 11.46 -27.67 1.43
N PRO A 341 12.61 -28.39 1.39
CA PRO A 341 13.00 -29.28 2.49
C PRO A 341 13.44 -28.50 3.75
N VAL A 342 13.97 -27.30 3.56
CA VAL A 342 14.42 -26.41 4.64
C VAL A 342 13.93 -25.02 4.36
N LEU A 343 13.35 -24.37 5.37
CA LEU A 343 12.96 -22.98 5.35
C LEU A 343 13.93 -22.16 6.20
N LYS A 344 14.31 -20.99 5.73
CA LYS A 344 15.18 -20.08 6.48
C LYS A 344 14.43 -18.83 6.90
N VAL A 345 14.61 -18.44 8.15
CA VAL A 345 14.06 -17.21 8.71
C VAL A 345 15.23 -16.33 9.17
N CYS A 346 15.33 -15.12 8.65
CA CYS A 346 16.30 -14.16 9.14
C CYS A 346 15.90 -13.68 10.54
N VAL A 347 16.70 -14.00 11.55
CA VAL A 347 16.40 -13.68 12.95
C VAL A 347 17.16 -12.45 13.45
N ALA A 348 18.26 -12.09 12.79
CA ALA A 348 19.10 -10.93 13.08
C ALA A 348 19.95 -10.58 11.85
N TYR A 349 20.57 -9.42 11.87
CA TYR A 349 21.58 -9.03 10.88
C TYR A 349 22.97 -9.01 11.51
N LYS A 350 23.97 -9.37 10.72
CA LYS A 350 25.38 -9.20 11.05
C LYS A 350 25.96 -8.06 10.25
N THR A 351 26.52 -7.06 10.91
CA THR A 351 27.20 -5.94 10.28
C THR A 351 28.63 -6.33 9.83
N THR A 352 29.24 -5.50 8.98
CA THR A 352 30.61 -5.75 8.49
C THR A 352 31.68 -5.69 9.60
N ASP A 353 31.44 -4.98 10.70
CA ASP A 353 32.29 -4.94 11.91
C ASP A 353 32.01 -6.06 12.91
N GLY A 354 31.11 -7.00 12.56
CA GLY A 354 30.82 -8.20 13.32
C GLY A 354 29.75 -8.08 14.39
N GLN A 355 29.09 -6.92 14.52
CA GLN A 355 28.00 -6.76 15.47
C GLN A 355 26.75 -7.51 15.01
N THR A 356 25.91 -7.92 15.97
CA THR A 356 24.63 -8.56 15.70
C THR A 356 23.50 -7.57 16.02
N LEU A 357 22.71 -7.21 15.01
CA LEU A 357 21.56 -6.33 15.12
C LEU A 357 20.28 -7.15 15.14
N LYS A 358 19.49 -7.01 16.20
CA LYS A 358 18.13 -7.60 16.30
C LYS A 358 17.05 -6.65 15.86
N ASP A 359 17.32 -5.34 15.85
CA ASP A 359 16.44 -4.29 15.37
C ASP A 359 16.80 -3.87 13.94
N PHE A 360 15.80 -3.33 13.24
CA PHE A 360 15.98 -2.84 11.88
C PHE A 360 16.90 -1.60 11.87
N PRO A 361 17.94 -1.56 11.00
CA PRO A 361 18.87 -0.44 10.92
C PRO A 361 18.16 0.88 10.60
N VAL A 362 18.67 1.97 11.18
CA VAL A 362 18.07 3.30 11.00
C VAL A 362 18.38 3.89 9.63
N THR A 363 19.55 3.57 9.05
CA THR A 363 19.99 4.13 7.78
C THR A 363 20.09 3.07 6.68
N LEU A 364 19.95 3.55 5.44
CA LEU A 364 20.10 2.68 4.27
C LEU A 364 21.55 2.16 4.12
N GLU A 365 22.52 2.99 4.46
CA GLU A 365 23.95 2.64 4.43
C GLU A 365 24.28 1.55 5.41
N GLU A 366 23.68 1.56 6.57
CA GLU A 366 23.83 0.50 7.58
C GLU A 366 23.13 -0.77 7.11
N LEU A 367 21.90 -0.69 6.61
CA LEU A 367 21.18 -1.83 6.06
C LEU A 367 21.93 -2.48 4.90
N ALA A 368 22.55 -1.69 4.03
CA ALA A 368 23.32 -2.19 2.88
C ALA A 368 24.58 -3.00 3.29
N LYS A 369 25.09 -2.79 4.51
CA LYS A 369 26.24 -3.52 5.08
C LYS A 369 25.82 -4.74 5.89
N CYS A 370 24.53 -5.00 6.02
CA CYS A 370 24.01 -6.10 6.79
C CYS A 370 23.97 -7.41 5.98
N SER A 371 24.34 -8.49 6.62
CA SER A 371 24.12 -9.85 6.14
C SER A 371 23.15 -10.57 7.06
N PRO A 372 22.24 -11.41 6.54
CA PRO A 372 21.24 -12.08 7.36
C PRO A 372 21.86 -13.19 8.20
N ILE A 373 21.40 -13.31 9.44
CA ILE A 373 21.65 -14.49 10.30
C ILE A 373 20.37 -15.31 10.26
N TYR A 374 20.47 -16.54 9.75
CA TYR A 374 19.33 -17.42 9.55
C TYR A 374 19.18 -18.44 10.67
N GLU A 375 17.94 -18.70 11.03
CA GLU A 375 17.49 -19.93 11.66
C GLU A 375 16.92 -20.84 10.59
N GLU A 376 17.34 -22.12 10.59
CA GLU A 376 16.81 -23.14 9.68
C GLU A 376 15.69 -23.91 10.36
N ILE A 377 14.57 -24.06 9.67
CA ILE A 377 13.39 -24.75 10.13
C ILE A 377 13.05 -25.83 9.11
N GLU A 378 12.64 -26.99 9.59
CA GLU A 378 12.21 -28.08 8.71
C GLU A 378 11.04 -27.67 7.83
N GLY A 379 11.14 -27.93 6.53
CA GLY A 379 10.10 -27.59 5.56
C GLY A 379 8.89 -28.52 5.67
N TYR A 380 7.82 -28.11 5.02
CA TYR A 380 6.56 -28.87 4.94
C TYR A 380 6.19 -29.17 3.49
N GLU A 381 5.44 -30.24 3.31
CA GLU A 381 5.00 -30.74 2.00
C GLU A 381 3.46 -30.82 1.96
N GLY A 382 2.94 -31.04 0.76
CA GLY A 382 1.53 -31.29 0.51
C GLY A 382 0.80 -30.08 -0.06
N ASP A 383 -0.38 -30.38 -0.56
CA ASP A 383 -1.35 -29.36 -1.02
C ASP A 383 -2.14 -28.85 0.19
N LEU A 384 -1.94 -27.60 0.54
CA LEU A 384 -2.63 -26.94 1.66
C LEU A 384 -4.02 -26.43 1.26
N SER A 385 -4.39 -26.44 -0.01
CA SER A 385 -5.61 -25.80 -0.54
C SER A 385 -6.89 -26.36 0.05
N ALA A 386 -6.88 -27.62 0.50
CA ALA A 386 -8.02 -28.30 1.11
C ALA A 386 -8.17 -28.01 2.61
N CYS A 387 -7.12 -27.53 3.31
CA CYS A 387 -7.18 -27.27 4.74
C CYS A 387 -8.14 -26.11 5.05
N LYS A 388 -8.96 -26.28 6.06
CA LYS A 388 -9.94 -25.27 6.53
C LYS A 388 -9.62 -24.75 7.93
N THR A 389 -8.90 -25.54 8.72
CA THR A 389 -8.49 -25.19 10.07
C THR A 389 -6.98 -25.28 10.23
N PHE A 390 -6.46 -24.69 11.29
CA PHE A 390 -5.03 -24.71 11.58
C PHE A 390 -4.53 -26.14 11.89
N GLU A 391 -5.37 -26.95 12.52
CA GLU A 391 -5.09 -28.32 12.93
C GLU A 391 -5.01 -29.28 11.74
N GLU A 392 -5.65 -28.95 10.62
CA GLU A 392 -5.56 -29.73 9.37
C GLU A 392 -4.24 -29.49 8.60
N LEU A 393 -3.50 -28.46 8.95
CA LEU A 393 -2.18 -28.23 8.34
C LEU A 393 -1.20 -29.34 8.78
N PRO A 394 -0.23 -29.70 7.92
CA PRO A 394 0.88 -30.57 8.33
C PRO A 394 1.55 -30.06 9.62
N GLU A 395 1.95 -30.97 10.51
CA GLU A 395 2.57 -30.59 11.80
C GLU A 395 3.76 -29.65 11.65
N LYS A 396 4.60 -29.86 10.62
CA LYS A 396 5.74 -28.99 10.32
C LYS A 396 5.29 -27.58 9.89
N ALA A 397 4.18 -27.48 9.16
CA ALA A 397 3.60 -26.19 8.78
C ALA A 397 3.06 -25.45 10.02
N GLN A 398 2.39 -26.16 10.93
CA GLN A 398 1.95 -25.60 12.21
C GLN A 398 3.13 -25.13 13.07
N ALA A 399 4.20 -25.93 13.14
CA ALA A 399 5.41 -25.57 13.87
C ALA A 399 6.06 -24.30 13.28
N TYR A 400 6.13 -24.19 11.95
CA TYR A 400 6.64 -23.00 11.27
C TYR A 400 5.83 -21.76 11.63
N VAL A 401 4.50 -21.82 11.59
CA VAL A 401 3.65 -20.69 11.99
C VAL A 401 3.90 -20.26 13.43
N LYS A 402 3.91 -21.21 14.38
CA LYS A 402 4.20 -20.94 15.80
C LYS A 402 5.57 -20.27 15.98
N ARG A 403 6.58 -20.76 15.21
CA ARG A 403 7.90 -20.17 15.29
C ARG A 403 7.95 -18.75 14.74
N LEU A 404 7.21 -18.45 13.67
CA LEU A 404 7.09 -17.08 13.16
C LEU A 404 6.43 -16.16 14.19
N GLU A 405 5.38 -16.60 14.89
CA GLU A 405 4.75 -15.82 15.97
C GLU A 405 5.75 -15.46 17.08
N GLU A 406 6.54 -16.43 17.53
CA GLU A 406 7.57 -16.21 18.54
C GLU A 406 8.63 -15.20 18.06
N LEU A 407 9.12 -15.37 16.83
CA LEU A 407 10.16 -14.52 16.26
C LEU A 407 9.70 -13.10 15.98
N CYS A 408 8.43 -12.91 15.62
CA CYS A 408 7.83 -11.60 15.35
C CYS A 408 7.29 -10.94 16.62
N GLY A 409 6.98 -11.72 17.67
CA GLY A 409 6.34 -11.22 18.89
C GLY A 409 4.89 -10.76 18.66
N CYS A 410 4.18 -11.36 17.69
CA CYS A 410 2.83 -10.97 17.31
C CYS A 410 2.05 -12.20 16.81
N PRO A 411 0.78 -12.40 17.24
CA PRO A 411 -0.01 -13.55 16.85
C PRO A 411 -0.40 -13.49 15.36
N ILE A 412 -0.39 -14.65 14.71
CA ILE A 412 -0.85 -14.80 13.32
C ILE A 412 -2.31 -15.27 13.36
N LYS A 413 -3.25 -14.39 13.03
CA LYS A 413 -4.69 -14.68 13.00
C LYS A 413 -5.19 -15.19 11.65
N PHE A 414 -4.46 -14.90 10.55
CA PHE A 414 -4.89 -15.26 9.22
C PHE A 414 -3.72 -15.90 8.45
N LEU A 415 -3.99 -17.05 7.84
CA LEU A 415 -3.02 -17.74 6.97
C LEU A 415 -3.62 -17.87 5.56
N GLY A 416 -3.01 -17.21 4.61
CA GLY A 416 -3.36 -17.35 3.19
C GLY A 416 -2.64 -18.55 2.57
N ILE A 417 -3.39 -19.61 2.30
CA ILE A 417 -2.92 -20.91 1.82
C ILE A 417 -3.17 -21.14 0.32
N GLY A 418 -3.46 -20.09 -0.43
CA GLY A 418 -3.70 -20.11 -1.88
C GLY A 418 -4.21 -18.76 -2.37
N PRO A 419 -4.45 -18.58 -3.67
CA PRO A 419 -4.87 -17.30 -4.26
C PRO A 419 -6.34 -16.93 -3.98
N GLY A 420 -7.21 -17.94 -3.79
CA GLY A 420 -8.64 -17.76 -3.65
C GLY A 420 -9.05 -17.08 -2.34
N ARG A 421 -10.18 -16.40 -2.36
CA ARG A 421 -10.80 -15.77 -1.20
C ARG A 421 -11.04 -16.76 -0.05
N ASP A 422 -11.51 -17.97 -0.39
CA ASP A 422 -11.84 -19.01 0.59
C ASP A 422 -10.61 -19.79 1.10
N GLN A 423 -9.42 -19.48 0.57
CA GLN A 423 -8.18 -20.12 0.96
C GLN A 423 -7.45 -19.30 2.05
N ILE A 424 -8.19 -19.01 3.12
CA ILE A 424 -7.69 -18.36 4.34
C ILE A 424 -8.10 -19.21 5.54
N ILE A 425 -7.12 -19.58 6.35
CA ILE A 425 -7.34 -20.19 7.66
C ILE A 425 -7.38 -19.07 8.71
N TYR A 426 -8.41 -19.09 9.54
CA TYR A 426 -8.59 -18.19 10.69
C TYR A 426 -8.12 -18.90 11.96
N ARG A 427 -7.42 -18.16 12.85
CA ARG A 427 -6.92 -18.67 14.13
C ARG A 427 -7.39 -17.80 15.28
#